data_3337b34257097fb34d1bee63ebb3d8d7
#
_entry.id   3337b34257097fb34d1bee63ebb3d8d7
#
_cell.length_a   1.000
_cell.length_b   1.000
_cell.length_c   1.000
_cell.angle_alpha   90.00
_cell.angle_beta   90.00
_cell.angle_gamma   90.00
#
_symmetry.space_group_name_H-M   'P 1'
#
loop_
_entity.id
_entity.type
_entity.pdbx_description
1 polymer ?
#
loop_
_entity_poly.entity_id
_entity_poly.type
_entity_poly.pdbx_seq_one_letter_code
_entity_poly.pdbx_strand_id
1 'polypeptide(L)'
;MFKKILFATTASPSCDHAARVAFDMAKRYGSELIVFHVLGIPSRGFSRFVTDVRTGETVTFDDDYLGWVKEEMKNTYAIQLEMHQKSTIEALPGVPHTEILRAARKKDVDLIIMGSTTREEDEGTYTYRSATGSTLQDITKAARCPVLIIGRPVASVWGGFSNIVFGTDFSRSADSAFLFAYKVAKTFGCTLHLFHAYDISAIHSGKVMEQDEIEDNMIEAREKIRKMYVPRLKGFDNFEIEIWEGIPYVEIVKFARENYADLIVMAHHTRKPSSEKTLLGSTVEQVVLRATCPVASVNRPDKIVDM
;
A
#
# COMPACT_ATOMS: atom_id res chain seq x y z
N MET A 1 7.99 12.61 11.02
CA MET A 1 7.12 12.29 9.88
C MET A 1 5.90 11.52 10.38
N PHE A 2 6.01 10.27 10.80
CA PHE A 2 4.88 9.51 11.35
C PHE A 2 4.99 9.44 12.87
N LYS A 3 3.93 9.83 13.59
CA LYS A 3 3.88 9.75 15.06
C LYS A 3 3.33 8.40 15.52
N LYS A 4 2.39 7.85 14.75
CA LYS A 4 1.70 6.62 15.08
C LYS A 4 1.52 5.72 13.86
N ILE A 5 2.07 4.51 13.92
CA ILE A 5 2.06 3.51 12.85
C ILE A 5 1.21 2.31 13.30
N LEU A 6 0.31 1.83 12.45
CA LEU A 6 -0.40 0.58 12.63
C LEU A 6 0.17 -0.46 11.66
N PHE A 7 0.75 -1.51 12.19
CA PHE A 7 1.18 -2.67 11.43
C PHE A 7 0.11 -3.76 11.51
N ALA A 8 -0.61 -3.97 10.41
CA ALA A 8 -1.60 -5.03 10.30
C ALA A 8 -0.93 -6.34 9.88
N THR A 9 -1.03 -7.36 10.73
CA THR A 9 -0.32 -8.63 10.56
C THR A 9 -1.21 -9.83 10.86
N THR A 10 -0.91 -10.96 10.21
CA THR A 10 -1.41 -12.28 10.58
C THR A 10 -0.43 -13.06 11.47
N ALA A 11 0.72 -12.47 11.81
CA ALA A 11 1.83 -13.11 12.51
C ALA A 11 2.35 -14.39 11.82
N SER A 12 2.17 -14.47 10.50
CA SER A 12 2.70 -15.55 9.66
C SER A 12 3.99 -15.10 8.94
N PRO A 13 4.82 -16.05 8.44
CA PRO A 13 6.05 -15.74 7.72
C PRO A 13 5.87 -14.78 6.54
N SER A 14 4.71 -14.79 5.87
CA SER A 14 4.38 -13.86 4.81
C SER A 14 4.35 -12.38 5.24
N CYS A 15 4.25 -12.12 6.54
CA CYS A 15 4.28 -10.77 7.11
C CYS A 15 5.67 -10.31 7.58
N ASP A 16 6.71 -11.16 7.54
CA ASP A 16 8.03 -10.85 8.12
C ASP A 16 8.69 -9.62 7.48
N HIS A 17 8.57 -9.47 6.17
CA HIS A 17 9.12 -8.29 5.48
C HIS A 17 8.40 -7.01 5.86
N ALA A 18 7.07 -7.07 5.99
CA ALA A 18 6.28 -5.94 6.45
C ALA A 18 6.55 -5.61 7.92
N ALA A 19 6.74 -6.63 8.77
CA ALA A 19 7.15 -6.46 10.16
C ALA A 19 8.49 -5.72 10.26
N ARG A 20 9.51 -6.17 9.52
CA ARG A 20 10.83 -5.52 9.49
C ARG A 20 10.70 -4.04 9.14
N VAL A 21 9.98 -3.72 8.06
CA VAL A 21 9.77 -2.33 7.65
C VAL A 21 9.03 -1.54 8.73
N ALA A 22 7.98 -2.09 9.34
CA ALA A 22 7.19 -1.41 10.35
C ALA A 22 8.01 -1.05 11.59
N PHE A 23 8.80 -1.99 12.11
CA PHE A 23 9.66 -1.76 13.27
C PHE A 23 10.82 -0.83 12.96
N ASP A 24 11.47 -0.95 11.80
CA ASP A 24 12.55 -0.06 11.38
C ASP A 24 12.06 1.38 11.24
N MET A 25 10.91 1.59 10.61
CA MET A 25 10.30 2.91 10.49
C MET A 25 9.92 3.47 11.86
N ALA A 26 9.27 2.67 12.70
CA ALA A 26 8.87 3.11 14.04
C ALA A 26 10.07 3.53 14.89
N LYS A 27 11.15 2.76 14.85
CA LYS A 27 12.41 3.08 15.54
C LYS A 27 13.03 4.37 15.01
N ARG A 28 13.12 4.51 13.69
CA ARG A 28 13.73 5.67 13.04
C ARG A 28 13.00 6.98 13.35
N TYR A 29 11.68 6.97 13.32
CA TYR A 29 10.86 8.18 13.56
C TYR A 29 10.47 8.35 15.02
N GLY A 30 10.81 7.41 15.90
CA GLY A 30 10.38 7.40 17.30
C GLY A 30 8.86 7.26 17.46
N SER A 31 8.23 6.60 16.48
CA SER A 31 6.77 6.45 16.39
C SER A 31 6.24 5.48 17.44
N GLU A 32 4.99 5.68 17.86
CA GLU A 32 4.21 4.63 18.50
C GLU A 32 3.85 3.57 17.45
N LEU A 33 4.17 2.30 17.69
CA LEU A 33 3.85 1.18 16.81
C LEU A 33 2.76 0.31 17.42
N ILE A 34 1.68 0.13 16.69
CA ILE A 34 0.59 -0.78 17.05
C ILE A 34 0.67 -2.00 16.15
N VAL A 35 1.12 -3.13 16.70
CA VAL A 35 1.10 -4.44 16.02
C VAL A 35 -0.29 -5.01 16.19
N PHE A 36 -1.05 -5.04 15.10
CA PHE A 36 -2.49 -5.28 15.12
C PHE A 36 -2.87 -6.53 14.35
N HIS A 37 -3.57 -7.45 15.04
CA HIS A 37 -4.07 -8.68 14.45
C HIS A 37 -5.59 -8.78 14.59
N VAL A 38 -6.26 -9.29 13.56
CA VAL A 38 -7.69 -9.59 13.59
C VAL A 38 -7.88 -11.08 13.43
N LEU A 39 -8.41 -11.71 14.47
CA LEU A 39 -8.49 -13.17 14.62
C LEU A 39 -9.38 -13.86 13.59
N GLY A 40 -10.46 -13.23 13.17
CA GLY A 40 -11.37 -13.83 12.20
C GLY A 40 -12.78 -13.27 12.29
N ILE A 41 -13.67 -13.84 11.49
CA ILE A 41 -15.07 -13.47 11.44
C ILE A 41 -15.86 -14.38 12.38
N PRO A 42 -16.72 -13.85 13.28
CA PRO A 42 -17.65 -14.69 14.03
C PRO A 42 -18.46 -15.58 13.09
N SER A 43 -18.46 -16.88 13.32
CA SER A 43 -19.11 -17.86 12.45
C SER A 43 -20.63 -17.69 12.37
N ARG A 44 -21.24 -17.07 13.40
CA ARG A 44 -22.65 -16.64 13.45
C ARG A 44 -22.76 -15.43 14.37
N GLY A 45 -23.64 -14.46 14.05
CA GLY A 45 -23.83 -13.27 14.89
C GLY A 45 -24.00 -13.61 16.37
N PHE A 46 -23.30 -12.91 17.25
CA PHE A 46 -23.20 -13.15 18.71
C PHE A 46 -22.65 -14.51 19.13
N SER A 47 -22.10 -15.33 18.22
CA SER A 47 -21.50 -16.62 18.59
C SER A 47 -20.10 -16.40 19.18
N ARG A 48 -19.73 -17.25 20.14
CA ARG A 48 -18.37 -17.31 20.69
C ARG A 48 -17.39 -18.02 19.76
N PHE A 49 -17.83 -18.43 18.57
CA PHE A 49 -17.00 -19.11 17.60
C PHE A 49 -16.50 -18.11 16.57
N VAL A 50 -15.21 -18.11 16.33
CA VAL A 50 -14.55 -17.34 15.27
C VAL A 50 -13.86 -18.30 14.31
N THR A 51 -13.85 -17.96 13.03
CA THR A 51 -12.99 -18.65 12.07
C THR A 51 -11.64 -17.95 12.05
N ASP A 52 -10.60 -18.64 12.49
CA ASP A 52 -9.25 -18.12 12.47
C ASP A 52 -8.83 -17.84 11.02
N VAL A 53 -8.39 -16.63 10.75
CA VAL A 53 -8.03 -16.18 9.39
C VAL A 53 -6.77 -16.89 8.87
N ARG A 54 -5.89 -17.32 9.78
CA ARG A 54 -4.63 -18.00 9.47
C ARG A 54 -4.84 -19.49 9.19
N THR A 55 -5.57 -20.21 10.08
CA THR A 55 -5.74 -21.67 9.99
C THR A 55 -7.00 -22.07 9.23
N GLY A 56 -8.00 -21.20 9.15
CA GLY A 56 -9.33 -21.50 8.61
C GLY A 56 -10.20 -22.33 9.57
N GLU A 57 -9.72 -22.66 10.75
CA GLU A 57 -10.43 -23.45 11.74
C GLU A 57 -11.44 -22.60 12.53
N THR A 58 -12.53 -23.24 12.97
CA THR A 58 -13.50 -22.60 13.85
C THR A 58 -13.12 -22.90 15.30
N VAL A 59 -12.74 -21.86 16.03
CA VAL A 59 -12.31 -21.94 17.42
C VAL A 59 -13.28 -21.20 18.33
N THR A 60 -13.36 -21.63 19.59
CA THR A 60 -14.12 -20.89 20.60
C THR A 60 -13.33 -19.63 20.99
N PHE A 61 -13.95 -18.48 20.80
CA PHE A 61 -13.37 -17.21 21.23
C PHE A 61 -13.71 -16.97 22.70
N ASP A 62 -12.66 -16.95 23.51
CA ASP A 62 -12.69 -16.57 24.92
C ASP A 62 -11.44 -15.72 25.25
N ASP A 63 -11.37 -15.24 26.47
CA ASP A 63 -10.26 -14.41 26.94
C ASP A 63 -8.94 -15.19 26.98
N ASP A 64 -8.98 -16.50 27.21
CA ASP A 64 -7.81 -17.37 27.24
C ASP A 64 -7.22 -17.52 25.83
N TYR A 65 -8.06 -17.74 24.83
CA TYR A 65 -7.62 -17.80 23.43
C TYR A 65 -7.03 -16.47 22.96
N LEU A 66 -7.66 -15.35 23.31
CA LEU A 66 -7.12 -14.03 23.00
C LEU A 66 -5.76 -13.79 23.70
N GLY A 67 -5.64 -14.23 24.93
CA GLY A 67 -4.39 -14.16 25.69
C GLY A 67 -3.27 -14.96 25.01
N TRP A 68 -3.58 -16.19 24.60
CA TRP A 68 -2.66 -17.07 23.88
C TRP A 68 -2.19 -16.45 22.54
N VAL A 69 -3.10 -15.94 21.74
CA VAL A 69 -2.73 -15.27 20.46
C VAL A 69 -1.81 -14.08 20.68
N LYS A 70 -2.09 -13.25 21.69
CA LYS A 70 -1.22 -12.10 22.01
C LYS A 70 0.16 -12.55 22.46
N GLU A 71 0.26 -13.66 23.21
CA GLU A 71 1.53 -14.22 23.64
C GLU A 71 2.32 -14.79 22.45
N GLU A 72 1.65 -15.49 21.54
CA GLU A 72 2.27 -15.98 20.31
C GLU A 72 2.81 -14.82 19.45
N MET A 73 2.05 -13.74 19.32
CA MET A 73 2.52 -12.52 18.62
C MET A 73 3.73 -11.88 19.32
N LYS A 74 3.75 -11.84 20.65
CA LYS A 74 4.92 -11.36 21.40
C LYS A 74 6.16 -12.22 21.15
N ASN A 75 6.00 -13.52 21.14
CA ASN A 75 7.10 -14.44 20.87
C ASN A 75 7.60 -14.29 19.42
N THR A 76 6.69 -14.18 18.46
CA THR A 76 7.01 -13.97 17.04
C THR A 76 7.83 -12.68 16.81
N TYR A 77 7.50 -11.60 17.50
CA TYR A 77 8.16 -10.30 17.33
C TYR A 77 9.06 -9.91 18.52
N ALA A 78 9.51 -10.87 19.34
CA ALA A 78 10.24 -10.60 20.58
C ALA A 78 11.46 -9.69 20.38
N ILE A 79 12.32 -10.02 19.41
CA ILE A 79 13.52 -9.25 19.10
C ILE A 79 13.20 -7.81 18.70
N GLN A 80 12.19 -7.62 17.84
CA GLN A 80 11.77 -6.32 17.37
C GLN A 80 11.14 -5.48 18.47
N LEU A 81 10.35 -6.09 19.36
CA LEU A 81 9.72 -5.45 20.51
C LEU A 81 10.77 -4.96 21.52
N GLU A 82 11.82 -5.74 21.78
CA GLU A 82 12.96 -5.30 22.61
C GLU A 82 13.66 -4.08 22.02
N MET A 83 13.82 -4.06 20.69
CA MET A 83 14.47 -2.96 19.98
C MET A 83 13.65 -1.67 19.94
N HIS A 84 12.32 -1.77 20.08
CA HIS A 84 11.41 -0.63 20.03
C HIS A 84 10.32 -0.70 21.08
N GLN A 85 10.61 -0.18 22.26
CA GLN A 85 9.73 -0.25 23.45
C GLN A 85 8.42 0.54 23.33
N LYS A 86 8.28 1.42 22.34
CA LYS A 86 7.03 2.14 22.06
C LYS A 86 6.07 1.32 21.20
N SER A 87 6.15 -0.01 21.27
CA SER A 87 5.29 -0.94 20.55
C SER A 87 4.22 -1.53 21.45
N THR A 88 3.01 -1.67 20.93
CA THR A 88 1.88 -2.34 21.59
C THR A 88 1.35 -3.46 20.72
N ILE A 89 0.95 -4.59 21.33
CA ILE A 89 0.30 -5.69 20.61
C ILE A 89 -1.19 -5.67 20.92
N GLU A 90 -1.98 -5.67 19.88
CA GLU A 90 -3.43 -5.73 19.95
C GLU A 90 -3.98 -6.83 19.05
N ALA A 91 -4.86 -7.64 19.61
CA ALA A 91 -5.59 -8.65 18.86
C ALA A 91 -7.07 -8.59 19.25
N LEU A 92 -7.96 -8.75 18.26
CA LEU A 92 -9.39 -8.77 18.49
C LEU A 92 -10.12 -9.57 17.38
N PRO A 93 -11.31 -10.10 17.65
CA PRO A 93 -12.12 -10.76 16.64
C PRO A 93 -12.83 -9.75 15.75
N GLY A 94 -13.11 -10.14 14.52
CA GLY A 94 -13.92 -9.32 13.61
C GLY A 94 -13.57 -9.50 12.13
N VAL A 95 -14.18 -8.65 11.33
CA VAL A 95 -13.87 -8.58 9.89
C VAL A 95 -12.58 -7.78 9.71
N PRO A 96 -11.49 -8.36 9.16
CA PRO A 96 -10.16 -7.76 9.18
C PRO A 96 -10.13 -6.31 8.69
N HIS A 97 -10.61 -6.02 7.47
CA HIS A 97 -10.59 -4.65 6.94
C HIS A 97 -11.39 -3.66 7.80
N THR A 98 -12.53 -4.09 8.33
CA THR A 98 -13.40 -3.24 9.17
C THR A 98 -12.69 -2.86 10.47
N GLU A 99 -12.09 -3.83 11.14
CA GLU A 99 -11.44 -3.60 12.43
C GLU A 99 -10.12 -2.82 12.28
N ILE A 100 -9.33 -3.10 11.24
CA ILE A 100 -8.11 -2.33 10.94
C ILE A 100 -8.46 -0.86 10.67
N LEU A 101 -9.46 -0.59 9.81
CA LEU A 101 -9.89 0.78 9.52
C LEU A 101 -10.52 1.48 10.73
N ARG A 102 -11.23 0.74 11.59
CA ARG A 102 -11.78 1.25 12.85
C ARG A 102 -10.67 1.62 13.83
N ALA A 103 -9.69 0.73 14.02
CA ALA A 103 -8.53 0.96 14.87
C ALA A 103 -7.71 2.16 14.38
N ALA A 104 -7.42 2.23 13.09
CA ALA A 104 -6.69 3.34 12.49
C ALA A 104 -7.37 4.69 12.74
N ARG A 105 -8.69 4.76 12.61
CA ARG A 105 -9.47 5.97 12.90
C ARG A 105 -9.51 6.30 14.40
N LYS A 106 -9.84 5.31 15.25
CA LYS A 106 -9.98 5.50 16.69
C LYS A 106 -8.68 5.94 17.35
N LYS A 107 -7.55 5.44 16.87
CA LYS A 107 -6.22 5.70 17.42
C LYS A 107 -5.48 6.84 16.72
N ASP A 108 -6.11 7.43 15.72
CA ASP A 108 -5.55 8.54 14.94
C ASP A 108 -4.20 8.19 14.27
N VAL A 109 -4.16 7.05 13.56
CA VAL A 109 -2.98 6.50 12.92
C VAL A 109 -2.56 7.33 11.69
N ASP A 110 -1.26 7.56 11.56
CA ASP A 110 -0.68 8.32 10.44
C ASP A 110 -0.30 7.44 9.24
N LEU A 111 -0.02 6.15 9.49
CA LEU A 111 0.39 5.20 8.46
C LEU A 111 -0.08 3.79 8.83
N ILE A 112 -0.68 3.09 7.87
CA ILE A 112 -0.92 1.65 7.96
C ILE A 112 0.17 0.95 7.15
N ILE A 113 0.79 -0.10 7.74
CA ILE A 113 1.74 -0.98 7.05
C ILE A 113 1.17 -2.39 7.03
N MET A 114 1.24 -3.06 5.88
CA MET A 114 0.79 -4.44 5.75
C MET A 114 1.52 -5.19 4.65
N GLY A 115 1.51 -6.52 4.72
CA GLY A 115 1.99 -7.39 3.65
C GLY A 115 1.01 -7.41 2.47
N SER A 116 1.49 -7.78 1.30
CA SER A 116 0.65 -7.88 0.09
C SER A 116 -0.16 -9.18 0.03
N THR A 117 0.32 -10.24 0.66
CA THR A 117 -0.30 -11.58 0.67
C THR A 117 -0.42 -12.10 2.08
N THR A 118 -1.47 -12.87 2.34
CA THR A 118 -1.70 -13.56 3.61
C THR A 118 -1.63 -15.09 3.48
N ARG A 119 -1.37 -15.61 2.27
CA ARG A 119 -1.28 -17.05 2.01
C ARG A 119 0.16 -17.45 1.78
N GLU A 120 0.57 -18.53 2.41
CA GLU A 120 1.76 -19.29 2.02
C GLU A 120 1.57 -19.79 0.59
N GLU A 121 2.62 -19.71 -0.23
CA GLU A 121 2.62 -20.33 -1.54
C GLU A 121 2.54 -21.84 -1.35
N ASP A 122 1.38 -22.43 -1.59
CA ASP A 122 1.29 -23.86 -1.80
C ASP A 122 2.09 -24.20 -3.06
N GLU A 123 3.24 -24.83 -2.88
CA GLU A 123 4.07 -25.37 -3.96
C GLU A 123 3.19 -26.27 -4.86
N GLY A 124 2.79 -25.77 -6.01
CA GLY A 124 2.34 -26.66 -7.08
C GLY A 124 1.12 -26.27 -7.90
N THR A 125 0.42 -25.19 -7.67
CA THR A 125 -0.74 -24.86 -8.51
C THR A 125 -0.69 -23.42 -9.01
N TYR A 126 -0.25 -23.24 -10.27
CA TYR A 126 -0.36 -21.98 -11.01
C TYR A 126 -1.83 -21.64 -11.31
N THR A 127 -2.59 -21.26 -10.32
CA THR A 127 -3.88 -20.62 -10.56
C THR A 127 -3.67 -19.12 -10.38
N TYR A 128 -3.83 -18.37 -11.47
CA TYR A 128 -3.96 -16.90 -11.49
C TYR A 128 -5.20 -16.48 -10.67
N ARG A 129 -5.15 -16.61 -9.37
CA ARG A 129 -6.09 -15.94 -8.48
C ARG A 129 -5.50 -14.59 -8.14
N SER A 130 -6.33 -13.55 -8.21
CA SER A 130 -6.01 -12.20 -7.71
C SER A 130 -5.32 -12.35 -6.34
N ALA A 131 -4.01 -12.21 -6.29
CA ALA A 131 -3.20 -12.57 -5.13
C ALA A 131 -3.22 -11.48 -4.04
N THR A 132 -3.89 -10.35 -4.28
CA THR A 132 -4.18 -9.36 -3.24
C THR A 132 -5.44 -9.80 -2.51
N GLY A 133 -5.34 -10.13 -1.22
CA GLY A 133 -6.49 -10.48 -0.41
C GLY A 133 -7.53 -9.35 -0.37
N SER A 134 -8.81 -9.69 -0.26
CA SER A 134 -9.92 -8.73 -0.16
C SER A 134 -9.69 -7.66 0.93
N THR A 135 -9.04 -8.04 2.03
CA THR A 135 -8.66 -7.14 3.13
C THR A 135 -7.79 -5.98 2.66
N LEU A 136 -6.75 -6.26 1.86
CA LEU A 136 -5.85 -5.22 1.33
C LEU A 136 -6.60 -4.28 0.40
N GLN A 137 -7.42 -4.82 -0.50
CA GLN A 137 -8.23 -4.02 -1.44
C GLN A 137 -9.17 -3.07 -0.70
N ASP A 138 -9.88 -3.56 0.31
CA ASP A 138 -10.83 -2.76 1.07
C ASP A 138 -10.13 -1.69 1.91
N ILE A 139 -8.96 -1.99 2.49
CA ILE A 139 -8.16 -1.03 3.24
C ILE A 139 -7.62 0.06 2.32
N THR A 140 -7.03 -0.30 1.17
CA THR A 140 -6.49 0.68 0.22
C THR A 140 -7.54 1.62 -0.33
N LYS A 141 -8.80 1.15 -0.48
CA LYS A 141 -9.93 1.99 -0.93
C LYS A 141 -10.44 2.95 0.14
N ALA A 142 -10.44 2.53 1.42
CA ALA A 142 -11.19 3.20 2.48
C ALA A 142 -10.33 3.89 3.55
N ALA A 143 -9.02 3.67 3.57
CA ALA A 143 -8.12 4.28 4.53
C ALA A 143 -8.07 5.81 4.39
N ARG A 144 -7.96 6.50 5.53
CA ARG A 144 -7.81 7.96 5.62
C ARG A 144 -6.35 8.41 5.75
N CYS A 145 -5.47 7.47 6.03
CA CYS A 145 -4.02 7.65 6.05
C CYS A 145 -3.38 6.85 4.91
N PRO A 146 -2.12 7.12 4.55
CA PRO A 146 -1.37 6.29 3.63
C PRO A 146 -1.35 4.83 4.06
N VAL A 147 -1.41 3.92 3.08
CA VAL A 147 -1.25 2.48 3.27
C VAL A 147 0.01 2.04 2.56
N LEU A 148 1.01 1.61 3.30
CA LEU A 148 2.26 1.11 2.78
C LEU A 148 2.20 -0.41 2.68
N ILE A 149 2.38 -0.92 1.47
CA ILE A 149 2.23 -2.32 1.14
C ILE A 149 3.60 -2.90 0.80
N ILE A 150 3.98 -3.94 1.52
CA ILE A 150 5.25 -4.63 1.37
C ILE A 150 5.01 -5.98 0.70
N GLY A 151 5.32 -6.07 -0.59
CA GLY A 151 5.05 -7.27 -1.40
C GLY A 151 6.22 -8.24 -1.49
N ARG A 152 7.44 -7.76 -1.25
CA ARG A 152 8.68 -8.55 -1.41
C ARG A 152 9.72 -8.15 -0.36
N PRO A 153 10.79 -8.97 -0.20
CA PRO A 153 11.93 -8.58 0.62
C PRO A 153 12.47 -7.22 0.17
N VAL A 154 12.47 -6.27 1.07
CA VAL A 154 13.06 -4.95 0.85
C VAL A 154 14.49 -5.00 1.38
N ALA A 155 15.46 -4.45 0.63
CA ALA A 155 16.81 -4.25 1.14
C ALA A 155 16.75 -3.46 2.45
N SER A 156 17.53 -3.89 3.39
CA SER A 156 17.35 -3.84 4.83
C SER A 156 17.29 -2.47 5.52
N VAL A 157 17.19 -1.35 4.83
CA VAL A 157 17.16 -0.06 5.56
C VAL A 157 16.21 0.93 4.89
N TRP A 158 15.04 1.09 5.48
CA TRP A 158 14.20 2.26 5.25
C TRP A 158 14.90 3.51 5.79
N GLY A 159 15.91 3.96 5.09
CA GLY A 159 16.77 4.98 5.60
C GLY A 159 17.38 5.93 4.62
N GLY A 160 17.34 5.58 3.39
CA GLY A 160 17.83 6.39 2.32
C GLY A 160 17.02 6.13 1.09
N PHE A 161 15.93 6.86 0.90
CA PHE A 161 15.28 6.90 -0.40
C PHE A 161 16.18 7.68 -1.36
N SER A 162 16.47 7.09 -2.51
CA SER A 162 17.17 7.74 -3.61
C SER A 162 16.19 8.15 -4.68
N ASN A 163 15.20 7.31 -4.96
CA ASN A 163 14.23 7.51 -6.03
C ASN A 163 12.82 7.14 -5.58
N ILE A 164 11.87 8.06 -5.77
CA ILE A 164 10.44 7.85 -5.53
C ILE A 164 9.70 8.05 -6.84
N VAL A 165 8.85 7.09 -7.21
CA VAL A 165 7.97 7.18 -8.38
C VAL A 165 6.57 7.51 -7.93
N PHE A 166 6.06 8.68 -8.33
CA PHE A 166 4.67 9.05 -8.19
C PHE A 166 3.93 8.74 -9.50
N GLY A 167 3.08 7.72 -9.48
CA GLY A 167 2.22 7.36 -10.61
C GLY A 167 0.91 8.14 -10.58
N THR A 168 0.61 8.89 -11.65
CA THR A 168 -0.63 9.68 -11.77
C THR A 168 -1.51 9.24 -12.92
N ASP A 169 -2.82 9.23 -12.68
CA ASP A 169 -3.90 9.12 -13.67
C ASP A 169 -4.66 10.46 -13.82
N PHE A 170 -4.12 11.53 -13.25
CA PHE A 170 -4.71 12.86 -13.18
C PHE A 170 -6.06 12.91 -12.42
N SER A 171 -6.42 11.88 -11.70
CA SER A 171 -7.62 11.89 -10.87
C SER A 171 -7.46 12.79 -9.65
N ARG A 172 -8.60 13.18 -9.05
CA ARG A 172 -8.59 13.93 -7.79
C ARG A 172 -7.90 13.18 -6.64
N SER A 173 -7.97 11.85 -6.65
CA SER A 173 -7.28 11.02 -5.65
C SER A 173 -5.77 11.10 -5.79
N ALA A 174 -5.25 11.22 -7.04
CA ALA A 174 -3.83 11.36 -7.31
C ALA A 174 -3.20 12.62 -6.67
N ASP A 175 -3.99 13.66 -6.39
CA ASP A 175 -3.50 14.84 -5.67
C ASP A 175 -3.01 14.54 -4.26
N SER A 176 -3.67 13.61 -3.57
CA SER A 176 -3.25 13.17 -2.24
C SER A 176 -1.96 12.36 -2.31
N ALA A 177 -1.87 11.46 -3.30
CA ALA A 177 -0.66 10.67 -3.55
C ALA A 177 0.53 11.57 -3.92
N PHE A 178 0.31 12.58 -4.77
CA PHE A 178 1.34 13.58 -5.09
C PHE A 178 1.84 14.29 -3.84
N LEU A 179 0.94 14.81 -3.00
CA LEU A 179 1.33 15.53 -1.79
C LEU A 179 2.17 14.66 -0.86
N PHE A 180 1.81 13.40 -0.71
CA PHE A 180 2.57 12.42 0.07
C PHE A 180 3.96 12.18 -0.54
N ALA A 181 4.03 11.86 -1.84
CA ALA A 181 5.29 11.61 -2.55
C ALA A 181 6.24 12.82 -2.46
N TYR A 182 5.72 14.03 -2.68
CA TYR A 182 6.47 15.27 -2.55
C TYR A 182 7.03 15.48 -1.14
N LYS A 183 6.21 15.30 -0.10
CA LYS A 183 6.67 15.44 1.30
C LYS A 183 7.74 14.41 1.65
N VAL A 184 7.58 13.16 1.23
CA VAL A 184 8.60 12.12 1.40
C VAL A 184 9.88 12.51 0.66
N ALA A 185 9.80 12.86 -0.63
CA ALA A 185 10.95 13.25 -1.42
C ALA A 185 11.70 14.45 -0.82
N LYS A 186 10.98 15.47 -0.41
CA LYS A 186 11.55 16.66 0.23
C LYS A 186 12.22 16.34 1.56
N THR A 187 11.63 15.47 2.38
CA THR A 187 12.17 15.09 3.70
C THR A 187 13.47 14.32 3.57
N PHE A 188 13.58 13.46 2.56
CA PHE A 188 14.77 12.62 2.35
C PHE A 188 15.76 13.20 1.35
N GLY A 189 15.40 14.27 0.63
CA GLY A 189 16.26 14.88 -0.39
C GLY A 189 16.45 13.99 -1.63
N CYS A 190 15.52 13.06 -1.89
CA CYS A 190 15.60 12.11 -2.98
C CYS A 190 14.91 12.60 -4.26
N THR A 191 15.20 11.97 -5.40
CA THR A 191 14.58 12.30 -6.68
C THR A 191 13.11 11.88 -6.71
N LEU A 192 12.22 12.79 -7.14
CA LEU A 192 10.81 12.53 -7.34
C LEU A 192 10.50 12.41 -8.84
N HIS A 193 10.21 11.20 -9.30
CA HIS A 193 9.75 10.96 -10.66
C HIS A 193 8.23 11.14 -10.74
N LEU A 194 7.77 12.14 -11.50
CA LEU A 194 6.37 12.37 -11.82
C LEU A 194 6.02 11.55 -13.06
N PHE A 195 5.45 10.36 -12.85
CA PHE A 195 5.24 9.36 -13.89
C PHE A 195 3.78 9.27 -14.33
N HIS A 196 3.57 9.22 -15.64
CA HIS A 196 2.28 8.86 -16.24
C HIS A 196 2.48 7.85 -17.37
N ALA A 197 1.64 6.83 -17.42
CA ALA A 197 1.55 5.92 -18.55
C ALA A 197 0.31 6.26 -19.39
N TYR A 198 0.51 6.58 -20.65
CA TYR A 198 -0.56 6.76 -21.60
C TYR A 198 -1.08 5.41 -22.07
N ASP A 199 -2.30 5.07 -21.66
CA ASP A 199 -2.89 3.75 -21.89
C ASP A 199 -3.41 3.61 -23.32
N ILE A 200 -2.60 3.01 -24.18
CA ILE A 200 -2.98 2.71 -25.57
C ILE A 200 -3.95 1.54 -25.71
N SER A 201 -4.12 0.73 -24.65
CA SER A 201 -5.05 -0.42 -24.66
C SER A 201 -6.50 -0.01 -24.37
N ALA A 202 -6.72 1.15 -23.76
CA ALA A 202 -8.05 1.64 -23.41
C ALA A 202 -8.86 2.15 -24.60
N ILE A 203 -8.30 2.14 -25.81
CA ILE A 203 -8.95 2.59 -27.03
C ILE A 203 -9.87 1.48 -27.54
N HIS A 204 -11.06 1.39 -26.94
CA HIS A 204 -12.06 0.35 -27.23
C HIS A 204 -12.84 0.54 -28.55
N SER A 205 -12.43 1.45 -29.43
CA SER A 205 -13.19 1.79 -30.64
C SER A 205 -12.74 1.05 -31.90
N GLY A 206 -11.78 0.13 -31.82
CA GLY A 206 -11.26 -0.57 -33.01
C GLY A 206 -10.46 0.34 -33.98
N LYS A 207 -10.26 1.62 -33.62
CA LYS A 207 -9.42 2.54 -34.36
C LYS A 207 -7.98 2.38 -33.88
N VAL A 208 -7.09 2.01 -34.77
CA VAL A 208 -5.65 2.06 -34.53
C VAL A 208 -5.25 3.55 -34.50
N MET A 209 -4.66 4.03 -33.40
CA MET A 209 -4.11 5.38 -33.36
C MET A 209 -2.86 5.45 -34.22
N GLU A 210 -2.68 6.59 -34.91
CA GLU A 210 -1.45 6.90 -35.61
C GLU A 210 -0.38 7.32 -34.61
N GLN A 211 0.89 7.11 -34.94
CA GLN A 211 2.01 7.42 -34.06
C GLN A 211 2.01 8.89 -33.65
N ASP A 212 1.75 9.80 -34.57
CA ASP A 212 1.69 11.24 -34.32
C ASP A 212 0.61 11.58 -33.27
N GLU A 213 -0.55 10.90 -33.32
CA GLU A 213 -1.63 11.09 -32.35
C GLU A 213 -1.19 10.63 -30.93
N ILE A 214 -0.42 9.56 -30.83
CA ILE A 214 0.13 9.06 -29.56
C ILE A 214 1.13 10.10 -29.01
N GLU A 215 2.04 10.59 -29.85
CA GLU A 215 3.05 11.58 -29.47
C GLU A 215 2.41 12.88 -28.98
N ASP A 216 1.39 13.39 -29.66
CA ASP A 216 0.65 14.58 -29.25
C ASP A 216 -0.01 14.38 -27.88
N ASN A 217 -0.63 13.22 -27.62
CA ASN A 217 -1.22 12.90 -26.33
C ASN A 217 -0.17 12.78 -25.21
N MET A 218 1.01 12.26 -25.49
CA MET A 218 2.11 12.21 -24.52
C MET A 218 2.64 13.61 -24.21
N ILE A 219 2.73 14.50 -25.21
CA ILE A 219 3.09 15.91 -25.01
C ILE A 219 2.04 16.61 -24.14
N GLU A 220 0.75 16.43 -24.43
CA GLU A 220 -0.34 16.97 -23.62
C GLU A 220 -0.28 16.47 -22.17
N ALA A 221 -0.03 15.19 -21.96
CA ALA A 221 0.13 14.60 -20.62
C ALA A 221 1.31 15.24 -19.87
N ARG A 222 2.45 15.48 -20.54
CA ARG A 222 3.62 16.16 -19.96
C ARG A 222 3.27 17.60 -19.53
N GLU A 223 2.59 18.35 -20.38
CA GLU A 223 2.15 19.71 -20.05
C GLU A 223 1.11 19.71 -18.92
N LYS A 224 0.27 18.70 -18.84
CA LYS A 224 -0.68 18.53 -17.73
C LYS A 224 0.03 18.30 -16.40
N ILE A 225 1.08 17.44 -16.36
CA ILE A 225 1.93 17.27 -15.18
C ILE A 225 2.56 18.62 -14.79
N ARG A 226 3.14 19.35 -15.76
CA ARG A 226 3.75 20.66 -15.51
C ARG A 226 2.78 21.65 -14.89
N LYS A 227 1.55 21.72 -15.39
CA LYS A 227 0.52 22.63 -14.88
C LYS A 227 -0.03 22.23 -13.52
N MET A 228 -0.24 20.93 -13.29
CA MET A 228 -0.90 20.44 -12.07
C MET A 228 0.05 20.30 -10.88
N TYR A 229 1.26 19.82 -11.09
CA TYR A 229 2.14 19.40 -9.98
C TYR A 229 3.35 20.31 -9.78
N VAL A 230 4.02 20.75 -10.84
CA VAL A 230 5.26 21.54 -10.72
C VAL A 230 5.10 22.82 -9.89
N PRO A 231 4.03 23.64 -10.03
CA PRO A 231 3.86 24.84 -9.21
C PRO A 231 3.71 24.55 -7.70
N ARG A 232 3.39 23.30 -7.35
CA ARG A 232 3.18 22.86 -5.97
C ARG A 232 4.46 22.34 -5.30
N LEU A 233 5.53 22.13 -6.05
CA LEU A 233 6.82 21.65 -5.53
C LEU A 233 7.60 22.71 -4.73
N LYS A 234 7.26 23.98 -4.82
CA LYS A 234 7.71 25.10 -3.95
C LYS A 234 9.22 25.05 -3.62
N GLY A 235 10.06 25.20 -4.63
CA GLY A 235 11.53 25.23 -4.46
C GLY A 235 12.16 23.86 -4.22
N PHE A 236 11.47 22.80 -4.57
CA PHE A 236 12.02 21.45 -4.67
C PHE A 236 12.32 21.17 -6.15
N ASP A 237 13.60 21.15 -6.51
CA ASP A 237 14.07 21.05 -7.90
C ASP A 237 14.54 19.65 -8.29
N ASN A 238 14.63 18.71 -7.31
CA ASN A 238 15.06 17.35 -7.56
C ASN A 238 13.90 16.45 -8.03
N PHE A 239 13.33 16.78 -9.20
CA PHE A 239 12.26 16.01 -9.82
C PHE A 239 12.45 15.82 -11.33
N GLU A 240 11.84 14.77 -11.86
CA GLU A 240 11.81 14.44 -13.27
C GLU A 240 10.37 14.14 -13.73
N ILE A 241 10.07 14.41 -15.01
CA ILE A 241 8.75 14.14 -15.60
C ILE A 241 8.89 13.10 -16.68
N GLU A 242 8.22 11.97 -16.46
CA GLU A 242 8.28 10.80 -17.33
C GLU A 242 6.89 10.42 -17.85
N ILE A 243 6.78 10.34 -19.16
CA ILE A 243 5.56 9.90 -19.86
C ILE A 243 5.95 8.72 -20.75
N TRP A 244 5.35 7.58 -20.50
CA TRP A 244 5.53 6.37 -21.29
C TRP A 244 4.22 5.94 -21.91
N GLU A 245 4.27 5.31 -23.07
CA GLU A 245 3.12 4.66 -23.69
C GLU A 245 3.02 3.22 -23.25
N GLY A 246 1.81 2.71 -23.04
CA GLY A 246 1.58 1.30 -22.75
C GLY A 246 0.59 1.07 -21.61
N ILE A 247 0.54 -0.16 -21.13
CA ILE A 247 -0.37 -0.56 -20.05
C ILE A 247 0.14 0.01 -18.71
N PRO A 248 -0.63 0.84 -18.00
CA PRO A 248 -0.13 1.62 -16.86
C PRO A 248 0.61 0.81 -15.78
N TYR A 249 0.09 -0.35 -15.38
CA TYR A 249 0.76 -1.15 -14.34
C TYR A 249 2.06 -1.81 -14.84
N VAL A 250 2.15 -2.09 -16.13
CA VAL A 250 3.38 -2.65 -16.73
C VAL A 250 4.47 -1.59 -16.76
N GLU A 251 4.12 -0.42 -17.30
CA GLU A 251 5.11 0.64 -17.52
C GLU A 251 5.61 1.26 -16.22
N ILE A 252 4.74 1.47 -15.20
CA ILE A 252 5.21 1.99 -13.92
C ILE A 252 6.14 1.02 -13.19
N VAL A 253 5.86 -0.29 -13.25
CA VAL A 253 6.72 -1.31 -12.62
C VAL A 253 8.06 -1.42 -13.35
N LYS A 254 8.05 -1.36 -14.68
CA LYS A 254 9.24 -1.36 -15.51
C LYS A 254 10.10 -0.12 -15.23
N PHE A 255 9.50 1.07 -15.26
CA PHE A 255 10.17 2.33 -14.94
C PHE A 255 10.78 2.33 -13.53
N ALA A 256 10.00 1.91 -12.52
CA ALA A 256 10.47 1.84 -11.15
C ALA A 256 11.69 0.90 -10.99
N ARG A 257 11.70 -0.22 -11.71
CA ARG A 257 12.84 -1.17 -11.70
C ARG A 257 14.06 -0.59 -12.39
N GLU A 258 13.90 0.04 -13.56
CA GLU A 258 15.00 0.62 -14.35
C GLU A 258 15.67 1.80 -13.61
N ASN A 259 14.88 2.54 -12.82
CA ASN A 259 15.37 3.68 -12.04
C ASN A 259 15.64 3.35 -10.56
N TYR A 260 15.71 2.06 -10.20
CA TYR A 260 16.00 1.62 -8.83
C TYR A 260 15.12 2.33 -7.80
N ALA A 261 13.82 2.44 -8.07
CA ALA A 261 12.91 3.12 -7.18
C ALA A 261 12.79 2.40 -5.82
N ASP A 262 12.85 3.18 -4.76
CA ASP A 262 12.70 2.70 -3.38
C ASP A 262 11.24 2.68 -2.94
N LEU A 263 10.40 3.46 -3.62
CA LEU A 263 8.98 3.59 -3.31
C LEU A 263 8.18 3.97 -4.57
N ILE A 264 7.08 3.27 -4.80
CA ILE A 264 6.03 3.73 -5.73
C ILE A 264 4.88 4.31 -4.91
N VAL A 265 4.43 5.51 -5.27
CA VAL A 265 3.29 6.17 -4.64
C VAL A 265 2.17 6.34 -5.66
N MET A 266 0.99 5.84 -5.34
CA MET A 266 -0.19 5.89 -6.22
C MET A 266 -1.46 6.17 -5.43
N ALA A 267 -2.50 6.60 -6.13
CA ALA A 267 -3.86 6.62 -5.60
C ALA A 267 -4.69 5.49 -6.18
N HIS A 268 -5.59 4.94 -5.37
CA HIS A 268 -6.58 4.00 -5.86
C HIS A 268 -7.77 4.78 -6.43
N HIS A 269 -7.99 4.69 -7.74
CA HIS A 269 -9.16 5.30 -8.38
C HIS A 269 -10.32 4.29 -8.45
N THR A 270 -11.42 4.59 -7.78
CA THR A 270 -12.67 3.85 -7.94
C THR A 270 -13.45 4.44 -9.11
N ARG A 271 -13.31 3.92 -10.31
CA ARG A 271 -14.36 4.11 -11.31
C ARG A 271 -15.62 3.43 -10.78
N LYS A 272 -16.79 4.08 -10.91
CA LYS A 272 -18.07 3.44 -10.63
C LYS A 272 -18.09 2.13 -11.42
N PRO A 273 -18.41 0.98 -10.79
CA PRO A 273 -18.48 -0.27 -11.54
C PRO A 273 -19.53 -0.12 -12.63
N SER A 274 -19.12 -0.11 -13.89
CA SER A 274 -20.02 -0.49 -14.98
C SER A 274 -20.33 -1.96 -14.75
N SER A 275 -21.58 -2.34 -14.92
CA SER A 275 -22.23 -3.60 -14.51
C SER A 275 -21.71 -4.88 -15.16
N GLU A 276 -20.50 -4.91 -15.68
CA GLU A 276 -19.86 -6.11 -16.23
C GLU A 276 -18.50 -6.34 -15.55
N LYS A 277 -18.40 -7.52 -14.95
CA LYS A 277 -17.30 -8.14 -14.26
C LYS A 277 -15.92 -7.80 -14.85
N THR A 278 -15.27 -6.79 -14.38
CA THR A 278 -13.83 -6.63 -14.61
C THR A 278 -13.10 -7.41 -13.52
N LEU A 279 -12.77 -8.65 -13.82
CA LEU A 279 -11.93 -9.55 -12.99
C LEU A 279 -10.44 -9.14 -12.98
N LEU A 280 -10.09 -8.03 -13.62
CA LEU A 280 -8.76 -7.45 -13.61
C LEU A 280 -8.73 -6.38 -12.52
N GLY A 281 -7.94 -6.61 -11.48
CA GLY A 281 -7.73 -5.68 -10.38
C GLY A 281 -7.32 -4.30 -10.87
N SER A 282 -7.49 -3.28 -10.02
CA SER A 282 -7.07 -1.92 -10.33
C SER A 282 -5.56 -1.87 -10.64
N THR A 283 -5.11 -0.82 -11.32
CA THR A 283 -3.69 -0.60 -11.60
C THR A 283 -2.83 -0.72 -10.33
N VAL A 284 -3.30 -0.20 -9.20
CA VAL A 284 -2.60 -0.31 -7.91
C VAL A 284 -2.42 -1.76 -7.48
N GLU A 285 -3.43 -2.60 -7.61
CA GLU A 285 -3.34 -4.02 -7.26
C GLU A 285 -2.31 -4.76 -8.11
N GLN A 286 -2.32 -4.50 -9.42
CA GLN A 286 -1.36 -5.09 -10.35
C GLN A 286 0.07 -4.62 -10.07
N VAL A 287 0.25 -3.34 -9.68
CA VAL A 287 1.56 -2.80 -9.28
C VAL A 287 2.03 -3.45 -7.98
N VAL A 288 1.18 -3.55 -6.96
CA VAL A 288 1.51 -4.21 -5.67
C VAL A 288 2.02 -5.64 -5.87
N LEU A 289 1.41 -6.39 -6.80
CA LEU A 289 1.81 -7.77 -7.07
C LEU A 289 3.18 -7.89 -7.76
N ARG A 290 3.58 -6.89 -8.54
CA ARG A 290 4.73 -6.97 -9.45
C ARG A 290 5.89 -6.08 -9.05
N ALA A 291 5.66 -5.05 -8.27
CA ALA A 291 6.69 -4.11 -7.85
C ALA A 291 7.80 -4.82 -7.06
N THR A 292 9.03 -4.38 -7.28
CA THR A 292 10.22 -4.82 -6.55
C THR A 292 10.49 -4.00 -5.29
N CYS A 293 9.80 -2.87 -5.15
CA CYS A 293 9.86 -1.98 -3.99
C CYS A 293 8.47 -1.84 -3.34
N PRO A 294 8.39 -1.28 -2.12
CA PRO A 294 7.14 -0.95 -1.47
C PRO A 294 6.23 -0.06 -2.32
N VAL A 295 4.93 -0.23 -2.13
CA VAL A 295 3.90 0.59 -2.79
C VAL A 295 3.08 1.31 -1.74
N ALA A 296 3.00 2.63 -1.81
CA ALA A 296 2.12 3.44 -0.99
C ALA A 296 0.84 3.77 -1.76
N SER A 297 -0.30 3.32 -1.24
CA SER A 297 -1.63 3.74 -1.73
C SER A 297 -2.15 4.89 -0.88
N VAL A 298 -2.43 6.05 -1.51
CA VAL A 298 -2.78 7.28 -0.81
C VAL A 298 -3.96 7.96 -1.50
N ASN A 299 -5.15 7.87 -0.89
CA ASN A 299 -6.38 8.36 -1.52
C ASN A 299 -6.92 9.64 -0.91
N ARG A 300 -6.52 9.98 0.32
CA ARG A 300 -7.07 11.10 1.07
C ARG A 300 -5.96 11.92 1.71
N PRO A 301 -6.14 13.26 1.79
CA PRO A 301 -5.12 14.16 2.34
C PRO A 301 -5.15 14.23 3.87
N ASP A 302 -6.15 13.63 4.56
CA ASP A 302 -6.47 13.88 5.96
C ASP A 302 -5.25 13.82 6.90
N LYS A 303 -4.32 12.88 6.66
CA LYS A 303 -3.12 12.71 7.49
C LYS A 303 -1.83 13.22 6.86
N ILE A 304 -1.92 13.72 5.62
CA ILE A 304 -0.73 14.19 4.89
C ILE A 304 -0.47 15.67 5.18
N VAL A 305 -1.49 16.43 5.48
CA VAL A 305 -1.38 17.89 5.70
C VAL A 305 -0.47 18.19 6.90
N ASP A 306 -0.55 17.36 7.94
CA ASP A 306 0.16 17.52 9.21
C ASP A 306 1.54 16.82 9.27
N MET A 307 1.93 16.13 8.20
CA MET A 307 3.22 15.42 8.09
C MET A 307 4.42 16.38 7.94
#